data_1a3dd3a1da901988fcf47def1f4bfc9c
#
_entry.id   1a3dd3a1da901988fcf47def1f4bfc9c
#
_cell.length_a   1.000
_cell.length_b   1.000
_cell.length_c   1.000
_cell.angle_alpha   90.00
_cell.angle_beta   90.00
_cell.angle_gamma   90.00
#
_symmetry.space_group_name_H-M   'P 1'
#
loop_
_entity.id
_entity.type
_entity.pdbx_description
1 polymer ?
#
loop_
_entity_poly.entity_id
_entity_poly.type
_entity_poly.pdbx_seq_one_letter_code
_entity_poly.pdbx_strand_id
1 'polypeptide(L)'
;LGWEYDSGDYHKAWDKALEAVNYKKLRQNQAKQLELFKSGKSRKLMGIGLSHFTEIVGAGPVKNCDILGLGMFDACEIRIHPTGSAIARLGTISQGQGHATTFAQILASEIGIPASDITLEEGDTDTAPYGLGTYGSRSTPVAGAATAMAGRKIRAKAQMIAAYLLEVHDDDLEWDVDRFVVKGAPEKFKTMKEIAFASYNQAIPGVEPGLEAVSYYDPPNMTYPNGAYICVMEIDVDTGVSEIKKVYALDDCGTRINPMIIEGQVHGGLTEALAI
;
A
#
# COMPACT_ATOMS: atom_id res chain seq x y z
N LEU A 1 26.67 0.77 3.23
CA LEU A 1 26.19 -0.53 3.70
C LEU A 1 25.95 -1.53 2.55
N GLY A 2 26.02 -1.10 1.27
CA GLY A 2 25.83 -1.95 0.11
C GLY A 2 24.37 -2.23 -0.26
N TRP A 3 23.42 -1.58 0.40
CA TRP A 3 22.00 -1.65 0.03
C TRP A 3 21.69 -0.69 -1.11
N GLU A 4 20.90 -1.16 -2.06
CA GLU A 4 20.41 -0.37 -3.19
C GLU A 4 19.01 0.15 -2.83
N TYR A 5 18.90 1.46 -2.59
CA TYR A 5 17.62 2.11 -2.30
C TYR A 5 16.84 2.32 -3.60
N ASP A 6 15.59 1.90 -3.60
CA ASP A 6 14.71 1.97 -4.77
C ASP A 6 14.08 3.35 -4.99
N SER A 7 14.03 4.18 -3.95
CA SER A 7 13.33 5.45 -3.97
C SER A 7 13.83 6.41 -2.89
N GLY A 8 13.28 7.62 -2.88
CA GLY A 8 13.45 8.61 -1.85
C GLY A 8 14.31 9.80 -2.26
N ASP A 9 13.80 11.00 -1.98
CA ASP A 9 14.54 12.25 -2.01
C ASP A 9 14.60 12.82 -0.58
N TYR A 10 15.58 12.36 0.18
CA TYR A 10 15.70 12.62 1.63
C TYR A 10 15.92 14.10 1.95
N HIS A 11 16.66 14.82 1.11
CA HIS A 11 16.87 16.26 1.28
C HIS A 11 15.57 17.02 1.06
N LYS A 12 14.84 16.70 0.01
CA LYS A 12 13.53 17.30 -0.27
C LYS A 12 12.49 16.98 0.81
N ALA A 13 12.52 15.77 1.39
CA ALA A 13 11.67 15.42 2.52
C ALA A 13 11.96 16.33 3.72
N TRP A 14 13.24 16.54 4.07
CA TRP A 14 13.63 17.48 5.11
C TRP A 14 13.20 18.92 4.83
N ASP A 15 13.48 19.43 3.64
CA ASP A 15 13.13 20.79 3.26
C ASP A 15 11.62 21.05 3.41
N LYS A 16 10.80 20.12 2.93
CA LYS A 16 9.34 20.17 3.09
C LYS A 16 8.91 20.12 4.56
N ALA A 17 9.50 19.25 5.38
CA ALA A 17 9.17 19.15 6.79
C ALA A 17 9.54 20.43 7.53
N LEU A 18 10.71 21.00 7.30
CA LEU A 18 11.18 22.24 7.90
C LEU A 18 10.34 23.45 7.48
N GLU A 19 9.91 23.49 6.21
CA GLU A 19 9.02 24.52 5.68
C GLU A 19 7.63 24.44 6.32
N ALA A 20 7.02 23.24 6.33
CA ALA A 20 5.67 23.01 6.87
C ALA A 20 5.53 23.44 8.33
N VAL A 21 6.59 23.25 9.13
CA VAL A 21 6.58 23.65 10.55
C VAL A 21 7.04 25.09 10.77
N ASN A 22 7.48 25.79 9.76
CA ASN A 22 8.18 27.07 9.89
C ASN A 22 9.30 26.99 10.92
N TYR A 23 10.29 26.13 10.65
CA TYR A 23 11.34 25.80 11.60
C TYR A 23 12.08 27.03 12.16
N LYS A 24 12.31 28.07 11.36
CA LYS A 24 12.90 29.34 11.83
C LYS A 24 12.05 29.95 12.95
N LYS A 25 10.73 29.94 12.84
CA LYS A 25 9.82 30.44 13.85
C LYS A 25 9.85 29.58 15.12
N LEU A 26 9.93 28.26 14.98
CA LEU A 26 10.09 27.36 16.13
C LEU A 26 11.39 27.68 16.91
N ARG A 27 12.50 27.89 16.22
CA ARG A 27 13.78 28.27 16.85
C ARG A 27 13.71 29.63 17.56
N GLN A 28 13.00 30.60 16.96
CA GLN A 28 12.75 31.89 17.62
C GLN A 28 11.90 31.73 18.89
N ASN A 29 10.87 30.90 18.87
CA ASN A 29 10.04 30.62 20.03
C ASN A 29 10.85 29.94 21.13
N GLN A 30 11.70 28.94 20.76
CA GLN A 30 12.61 28.28 21.71
C GLN A 30 13.57 29.30 22.38
N ALA A 31 14.16 30.20 21.61
CA ALA A 31 15.05 31.21 22.13
C ALA A 31 14.30 32.15 23.12
N LYS A 32 13.10 32.60 22.79
CA LYS A 32 12.26 33.40 23.70
C LYS A 32 11.94 32.66 24.99
N GLN A 33 11.61 31.37 24.92
CA GLN A 33 11.33 30.55 26.10
C GLN A 33 12.58 30.45 27.00
N LEU A 34 13.75 30.29 26.40
CA LEU A 34 15.02 30.28 27.13
C LEU A 34 15.29 31.59 27.85
N GLU A 35 15.02 32.77 27.25
CA GLU A 35 15.17 34.06 27.88
C GLU A 35 14.17 34.26 29.03
N LEU A 36 12.94 33.82 28.89
CA LEU A 36 11.96 33.81 29.99
C LEU A 36 12.44 32.93 31.16
N PHE A 37 13.01 31.77 30.87
CA PHE A 37 13.58 30.91 31.87
C PHE A 37 14.76 31.60 32.61
N LYS A 38 15.73 32.13 31.87
CA LYS A 38 16.90 32.82 32.45
C LYS A 38 16.51 34.01 33.31
N SER A 39 15.44 34.71 32.96
CA SER A 39 14.92 35.85 33.73
C SER A 39 14.00 35.46 34.90
N GLY A 40 13.82 34.18 35.17
CA GLY A 40 12.97 33.64 36.24
C GLY A 40 11.46 33.78 35.98
N LYS A 41 11.03 34.20 34.76
CA LYS A 41 9.63 34.37 34.38
C LYS A 41 8.96 33.09 33.92
N SER A 42 9.72 32.05 33.68
CA SER A 42 9.20 30.72 33.31
C SER A 42 10.04 29.64 33.98
N ARG A 43 9.42 28.52 34.33
CA ARG A 43 10.12 27.32 34.78
C ARG A 43 10.13 26.23 33.71
N LYS A 44 9.63 26.53 32.50
CA LYS A 44 9.54 25.60 31.38
C LYS A 44 10.59 25.93 30.33
N LEU A 45 11.17 24.87 29.76
CA LEU A 45 12.06 24.92 28.61
C LEU A 45 11.44 24.17 27.43
N MET A 46 11.66 24.72 26.22
CA MET A 46 11.16 24.12 24.97
C MET A 46 12.27 23.31 24.32
N GLY A 47 11.98 22.03 24.03
CA GLY A 47 12.78 21.14 23.21
C GLY A 47 12.24 21.02 21.79
N ILE A 48 13.14 20.85 20.83
CA ILE A 48 12.82 20.52 19.44
C ILE A 48 13.66 19.32 19.06
N GLY A 49 13.00 18.18 18.84
CA GLY A 49 13.59 16.94 18.33
C GLY A 49 13.43 16.83 16.82
N LEU A 50 14.46 16.33 16.15
CA LEU A 50 14.48 16.07 14.72
C LEU A 50 14.85 14.61 14.50
N SER A 51 14.10 13.88 13.69
CA SER A 51 14.40 12.50 13.32
C SER A 51 14.13 12.30 11.84
N HIS A 52 15.00 11.54 11.20
CA HIS A 52 14.80 11.04 9.85
C HIS A 52 15.04 9.54 9.85
N PHE A 53 14.19 8.81 9.15
CA PHE A 53 14.37 7.37 8.99
C PHE A 53 14.23 6.95 7.53
N THR A 54 14.89 5.86 7.22
CA THR A 54 14.67 5.07 6.01
C THR A 54 14.49 3.64 6.50
N GLU A 55 13.31 3.09 6.30
CA GLU A 55 12.98 1.73 6.74
C GLU A 55 13.22 0.75 5.60
N ILE A 56 13.70 -0.44 5.90
CA ILE A 56 13.75 -1.56 4.98
C ILE A 56 12.45 -2.35 5.10
N VAL A 57 11.68 -2.44 4.04
CA VAL A 57 10.38 -3.11 4.03
C VAL A 57 10.25 -4.10 2.87
N GLY A 58 9.19 -4.93 2.92
CA GLY A 58 8.95 -5.90 1.87
C GLY A 58 9.93 -7.07 1.94
N ALA A 59 10.10 -7.65 3.15
CA ALA A 59 10.96 -8.83 3.35
C ALA A 59 10.79 -9.85 2.23
N GLY A 60 11.80 -10.06 1.48
CA GLY A 60 12.07 -10.59 0.14
C GLY A 60 13.18 -9.73 -0.46
N PRO A 61 13.79 -10.04 -1.56
CA PRO A 61 13.65 -11.23 -2.38
C PRO A 61 14.25 -12.48 -1.73
N VAL A 62 13.79 -13.65 -2.15
CA VAL A 62 14.30 -14.96 -1.69
C VAL A 62 15.82 -15.05 -1.78
N LYS A 63 16.41 -14.53 -2.86
CA LYS A 63 17.87 -14.56 -3.09
C LYS A 63 18.70 -13.78 -2.06
N ASN A 64 18.10 -12.82 -1.33
CA ASN A 64 18.82 -11.94 -0.40
C ASN A 64 18.32 -12.10 1.05
N CYS A 65 17.17 -12.72 1.24
CA CYS A 65 16.50 -12.86 2.53
C CYS A 65 16.08 -14.30 2.75
N ASP A 66 17.04 -15.20 2.80
CA ASP A 66 16.82 -16.59 3.20
C ASP A 66 16.66 -16.66 4.74
N ILE A 67 15.55 -16.11 5.23
CA ILE A 67 15.18 -16.24 6.63
C ILE A 67 14.52 -17.61 6.78
N LEU A 68 15.10 -18.50 7.57
CA LEU A 68 14.57 -19.83 7.87
C LEU A 68 14.57 -20.81 6.68
N GLY A 69 15.27 -20.56 5.59
CA GLY A 69 15.28 -21.42 4.39
C GLY A 69 13.94 -21.47 3.67
N LEU A 70 13.11 -20.45 3.80
CA LEU A 70 11.78 -20.37 3.21
C LEU A 70 11.74 -19.38 2.04
N GLY A 71 10.91 -19.70 1.03
CA GLY A 71 10.63 -18.75 -0.05
C GLY A 71 9.89 -17.50 0.47
N MET A 72 10.44 -16.33 0.18
CA MET A 72 9.94 -15.04 0.71
C MET A 72 8.84 -14.41 -0.16
N PHE A 73 8.28 -15.14 -1.11
CA PHE A 73 7.18 -14.71 -1.94
C PHE A 73 5.85 -14.62 -1.17
N ASP A 74 4.88 -13.97 -1.76
CA ASP A 74 3.48 -14.07 -1.39
C ASP A 74 2.62 -14.40 -2.60
N ALA A 75 1.39 -14.81 -2.36
CA ALA A 75 0.46 -15.22 -3.40
C ALA A 75 -0.90 -14.54 -3.25
N CYS A 76 -1.58 -14.37 -4.39
CA CYS A 76 -2.98 -14.00 -4.45
C CYS A 76 -3.70 -14.91 -5.44
N GLU A 77 -4.80 -15.52 -5.00
CA GLU A 77 -5.78 -16.22 -5.82
C GLU A 77 -6.99 -15.30 -6.00
N ILE A 78 -7.47 -15.17 -7.23
CA ILE A 78 -8.69 -14.43 -7.55
C ILE A 78 -9.65 -15.32 -8.31
N ARG A 79 -10.93 -15.26 -7.91
CA ARG A 79 -12.05 -15.82 -8.67
C ARG A 79 -13.10 -14.76 -8.88
N ILE A 80 -13.49 -14.51 -10.13
CA ILE A 80 -14.63 -13.67 -10.48
C ILE A 80 -15.83 -14.57 -10.71
N HIS A 81 -16.89 -14.31 -9.98
CA HIS A 81 -18.16 -15.05 -10.10
C HIS A 81 -18.95 -14.60 -11.35
N PRO A 82 -19.80 -15.45 -11.95
CA PRO A 82 -20.65 -15.08 -13.10
C PRO A 82 -21.51 -13.84 -12.89
N THR A 83 -21.81 -13.48 -11.64
CA THR A 83 -22.55 -12.25 -11.28
C THR A 83 -21.72 -10.97 -11.37
N GLY A 84 -20.39 -11.08 -11.53
CA GLY A 84 -19.46 -9.97 -11.58
C GLY A 84 -18.83 -9.59 -10.25
N SER A 85 -19.16 -10.26 -9.13
CA SER A 85 -18.44 -10.11 -7.87
C SER A 85 -17.13 -10.93 -7.87
N ALA A 86 -16.19 -10.59 -7.00
CA ALA A 86 -14.92 -11.29 -6.90
C ALA A 86 -14.61 -11.72 -5.46
N ILE A 87 -13.88 -12.85 -5.35
CA ILE A 87 -13.24 -13.28 -4.10
C ILE A 87 -11.74 -13.32 -4.35
N ALA A 88 -10.97 -12.72 -3.44
CA ALA A 88 -9.52 -12.79 -3.44
C ALA A 88 -9.03 -13.44 -2.15
N ARG A 89 -8.10 -14.41 -2.29
CA ARG A 89 -7.47 -15.11 -1.17
C ARG A 89 -5.99 -14.83 -1.14
N LEU A 90 -5.48 -14.47 0.04
CA LEU A 90 -4.08 -14.11 0.23
C LEU A 90 -3.46 -14.88 1.39
N GLY A 91 -2.15 -15.09 1.31
CA GLY A 91 -1.35 -15.72 2.38
C GLY A 91 -1.02 -14.77 3.55
N THR A 92 -1.54 -13.55 3.54
CA THR A 92 -1.40 -12.55 4.62
C THR A 92 -2.48 -12.72 5.68
N ILE A 93 -2.37 -11.96 6.77
CA ILE A 93 -3.43 -11.80 7.77
C ILE A 93 -3.54 -10.35 8.21
N SER A 94 -4.76 -9.85 8.29
CA SER A 94 -5.03 -8.50 8.80
C SER A 94 -4.88 -8.46 10.33
N GLN A 95 -4.21 -7.40 10.79
CA GLN A 95 -4.05 -7.06 12.21
C GLN A 95 -4.71 -5.70 12.54
N GLY A 96 -5.62 -5.24 11.67
CA GLY A 96 -6.32 -3.97 11.80
C GLY A 96 -5.80 -2.85 10.89
N GLN A 97 -4.78 -3.11 10.04
CA GLN A 97 -4.17 -2.14 9.12
C GLN A 97 -4.91 -1.95 7.79
N GLY A 98 -6.11 -2.50 7.65
CA GLY A 98 -7.01 -2.21 6.55
C GLY A 98 -6.76 -2.99 5.26
N HIS A 99 -6.26 -4.23 5.33
CA HIS A 99 -6.02 -5.10 4.17
C HIS A 99 -7.28 -5.26 3.30
N ALA A 100 -8.43 -5.55 3.90
CA ALA A 100 -9.68 -5.74 3.16
C ALA A 100 -10.01 -4.55 2.25
N THR A 101 -9.73 -3.34 2.71
CA THR A 101 -9.95 -2.12 1.93
C THR A 101 -8.88 -1.94 0.86
N THR A 102 -7.60 -2.00 1.24
CA THR A 102 -6.49 -1.68 0.33
C THR A 102 -6.33 -2.71 -0.78
N PHE A 103 -6.41 -4.00 -0.49
CA PHE A 103 -6.30 -5.03 -1.52
C PHE A 103 -7.51 -5.07 -2.45
N ALA A 104 -8.73 -4.81 -1.93
CA ALA A 104 -9.91 -4.64 -2.78
C ALA A 104 -9.75 -3.42 -3.71
N GLN A 105 -9.16 -2.32 -3.24
CA GLN A 105 -8.87 -1.15 -4.09
C GLN A 105 -7.80 -1.43 -5.16
N ILE A 106 -6.76 -2.21 -4.83
CA ILE A 106 -5.77 -2.66 -5.83
C ILE A 106 -6.48 -3.47 -6.92
N LEU A 107 -7.29 -4.46 -6.54
CA LEU A 107 -8.04 -5.27 -7.50
C LEU A 107 -9.02 -4.45 -8.31
N ALA A 108 -9.79 -3.58 -7.67
CA ALA A 108 -10.74 -2.71 -8.37
C ALA A 108 -10.06 -1.91 -9.49
N SER A 109 -8.86 -1.38 -9.25
CA SER A 109 -8.10 -0.66 -10.27
C SER A 109 -7.57 -1.54 -11.40
N GLU A 110 -7.30 -2.82 -11.14
CA GLU A 110 -6.77 -3.75 -12.14
C GLU A 110 -7.87 -4.44 -12.97
N ILE A 111 -9.03 -4.73 -12.37
CA ILE A 111 -10.08 -5.55 -13.01
C ILE A 111 -11.42 -4.81 -13.20
N GLY A 112 -11.54 -3.56 -12.75
CA GLY A 112 -12.73 -2.73 -12.95
C GLY A 112 -13.98 -3.17 -12.19
N ILE A 113 -13.85 -4.10 -11.24
CA ILE A 113 -14.94 -4.48 -10.34
C ILE A 113 -14.92 -3.50 -9.16
N PRO A 114 -16.06 -2.91 -8.75
CA PRO A 114 -16.10 -2.05 -7.56
C PRO A 114 -15.52 -2.73 -6.33
N ALA A 115 -14.72 -2.03 -5.54
CA ALA A 115 -14.11 -2.58 -4.34
C ALA A 115 -15.12 -3.15 -3.34
N SER A 116 -16.35 -2.61 -3.32
CA SER A 116 -17.49 -3.14 -2.52
C SER A 116 -17.95 -4.54 -2.94
N ASP A 117 -17.66 -4.94 -4.16
CA ASP A 117 -18.08 -6.23 -4.74
C ASP A 117 -16.92 -7.25 -4.73
N ILE A 118 -15.83 -6.91 -4.06
CA ILE A 118 -14.63 -7.76 -3.87
C ILE A 118 -14.55 -8.18 -2.40
N THR A 119 -14.68 -9.47 -2.15
CA THR A 119 -14.46 -10.06 -0.83
C THR A 119 -13.03 -10.50 -0.68
N LEU A 120 -12.37 -10.12 0.41
CA LEU A 120 -11.04 -10.57 0.75
C LEU A 120 -11.11 -11.66 1.82
N GLU A 121 -10.42 -12.78 1.59
CA GLU A 121 -10.27 -13.88 2.54
C GLU A 121 -8.80 -14.02 2.92
N GLU A 122 -8.50 -13.95 4.22
CA GLU A 122 -7.16 -14.06 4.79
C GLU A 122 -7.21 -14.88 6.08
N GLY A 123 -6.07 -15.46 6.47
CA GLY A 123 -5.89 -16.11 7.76
C GLY A 123 -6.45 -17.52 7.89
N ASP A 124 -7.04 -18.07 6.84
CA ASP A 124 -7.45 -19.47 6.77
C ASP A 124 -6.42 -20.27 5.97
N THR A 125 -5.62 -21.07 6.65
CA THR A 125 -4.55 -21.86 6.05
C THR A 125 -5.06 -23.02 5.20
N ASP A 126 -6.34 -23.38 5.30
CA ASP A 126 -6.94 -24.44 4.49
C ASP A 126 -7.35 -23.95 3.10
N THR A 127 -7.65 -22.66 2.96
CA THR A 127 -8.18 -22.07 1.72
C THR A 127 -7.26 -21.03 1.08
N ALA A 128 -6.42 -20.36 1.86
CA ALA A 128 -5.50 -19.34 1.34
C ALA A 128 -4.31 -19.98 0.59
N PRO A 129 -3.85 -19.34 -0.49
CA PRO A 129 -2.59 -19.76 -1.12
C PRO A 129 -1.42 -19.56 -0.16
N TYR A 130 -0.31 -20.27 -0.40
CA TYR A 130 0.87 -20.13 0.42
C TYR A 130 1.40 -18.69 0.44
N GLY A 131 1.73 -18.21 1.63
CA GLY A 131 2.39 -16.94 1.87
C GLY A 131 3.00 -16.94 3.28
N LEU A 132 3.95 -16.04 3.54
CA LEU A 132 4.63 -15.94 4.83
C LEU A 132 3.91 -15.06 5.85
N GLY A 133 2.74 -14.56 5.53
CA GLY A 133 1.95 -13.76 6.44
C GLY A 133 2.35 -12.28 6.50
N THR A 134 1.95 -11.60 7.58
CA THR A 134 2.09 -10.16 7.75
C THR A 134 3.09 -9.84 8.85
N TYR A 135 4.25 -9.32 8.48
CA TYR A 135 5.31 -8.82 9.35
C TYR A 135 6.32 -8.00 8.53
N GLY A 136 7.18 -7.22 9.16
CA GLY A 136 8.25 -6.48 8.49
C GLY A 136 7.78 -5.58 7.35
N SER A 137 6.57 -5.02 7.45
CA SER A 137 5.92 -4.14 6.47
C SER A 137 5.86 -4.73 5.05
N ARG A 138 5.74 -6.07 4.93
CA ARG A 138 5.80 -6.77 3.65
C ARG A 138 4.46 -6.90 2.91
N SER A 139 3.33 -6.73 3.59
CA SER A 139 2.01 -7.04 3.00
C SER A 139 1.73 -6.22 1.73
N THR A 140 1.94 -4.91 1.75
CA THR A 140 1.71 -4.08 0.55
C THR A 140 2.73 -4.35 -0.57
N PRO A 141 4.05 -4.32 -0.33
CA PRO A 141 5.02 -4.48 -1.43
C PRO A 141 5.08 -5.91 -1.98
N VAL A 142 4.75 -6.94 -1.21
CA VAL A 142 4.81 -8.33 -1.68
C VAL A 142 3.42 -8.87 -2.03
N ALA A 143 2.51 -8.96 -1.07
CA ALA A 143 1.16 -9.47 -1.31
C ALA A 143 0.31 -8.52 -2.17
N GLY A 144 0.47 -7.20 -2.00
CA GLY A 144 -0.19 -6.21 -2.87
C GLY A 144 0.26 -6.30 -4.32
N ALA A 145 1.56 -6.55 -4.56
CA ALA A 145 2.07 -6.80 -5.90
C ALA A 145 1.55 -8.13 -6.48
N ALA A 146 1.52 -9.21 -5.68
CA ALA A 146 0.90 -10.47 -6.09
C ALA A 146 -0.58 -10.28 -6.49
N THR A 147 -1.30 -9.45 -5.73
CA THR A 147 -2.70 -9.07 -5.97
C THR A 147 -2.86 -8.35 -7.31
N ALA A 148 -2.04 -7.33 -7.58
CA ALA A 148 -2.06 -6.60 -8.85
C ALA A 148 -1.72 -7.53 -10.02
N MET A 149 -0.73 -8.41 -9.88
CA MET A 149 -0.35 -9.37 -10.93
C MET A 149 -1.46 -10.38 -11.20
N ALA A 150 -2.14 -10.88 -10.17
CA ALA A 150 -3.30 -11.76 -10.35
C ALA A 150 -4.43 -11.03 -11.10
N GLY A 151 -4.71 -9.76 -10.75
CA GLY A 151 -5.66 -8.91 -11.47
C GLY A 151 -5.30 -8.75 -12.95
N ARG A 152 -4.02 -8.52 -13.27
CA ARG A 152 -3.54 -8.41 -14.66
C ARG A 152 -3.69 -9.72 -15.44
N LYS A 153 -3.47 -10.88 -14.81
CA LYS A 153 -3.75 -12.20 -15.45
C LYS A 153 -5.25 -12.35 -15.76
N ILE A 154 -6.12 -11.96 -14.84
CA ILE A 154 -7.57 -11.93 -15.07
C ILE A 154 -7.89 -11.03 -16.25
N ARG A 155 -7.35 -9.80 -16.28
CA ARG A 155 -7.60 -8.84 -17.37
C ARG A 155 -7.12 -9.36 -18.73
N ALA A 156 -5.97 -10.02 -18.78
CA ALA A 156 -5.47 -10.63 -20.02
C ALA A 156 -6.41 -11.73 -20.53
N LYS A 157 -6.90 -12.62 -19.65
CA LYS A 157 -7.89 -13.64 -20.01
C LYS A 157 -9.21 -13.00 -20.43
N ALA A 158 -9.65 -11.96 -19.72
CA ALA A 158 -10.88 -11.22 -20.03
C ALA A 158 -10.80 -10.54 -21.40
N GLN A 159 -9.63 -10.06 -21.82
CA GLN A 159 -9.41 -9.48 -23.16
C GLN A 159 -9.66 -10.49 -24.28
N MET A 160 -9.17 -11.71 -24.15
CA MET A 160 -9.41 -12.78 -25.11
C MET A 160 -10.92 -13.11 -25.21
N ILE A 161 -11.61 -13.16 -24.09
CA ILE A 161 -13.06 -13.37 -24.03
C ILE A 161 -13.82 -12.22 -24.70
N ALA A 162 -13.44 -10.98 -24.38
CA ALA A 162 -14.05 -9.78 -24.97
C ALA A 162 -13.86 -9.74 -26.50
N ALA A 163 -12.66 -10.08 -26.98
CA ALA A 163 -12.37 -10.14 -28.41
C ALA A 163 -13.29 -11.13 -29.14
N TYR A 164 -13.46 -12.33 -28.58
CA TYR A 164 -14.39 -13.31 -29.10
C TYR A 164 -15.84 -12.80 -29.13
N LEU A 165 -16.29 -12.18 -28.03
CA LEU A 165 -17.68 -11.69 -27.91
C LEU A 165 -17.98 -10.48 -28.83
N LEU A 166 -16.95 -9.72 -29.18
CA LEU A 166 -17.06 -8.54 -30.05
C LEU A 166 -16.68 -8.84 -31.51
N GLU A 167 -16.26 -10.07 -31.79
CA GLU A 167 -15.83 -10.55 -33.12
C GLU A 167 -14.70 -9.67 -33.71
N VAL A 168 -13.70 -9.35 -32.87
CA VAL A 168 -12.50 -8.57 -33.23
C VAL A 168 -11.24 -9.29 -32.78
N HIS A 169 -10.08 -8.82 -33.24
CA HIS A 169 -8.80 -9.26 -32.70
C HIS A 169 -8.55 -8.64 -31.30
N ASP A 170 -7.85 -9.33 -30.43
CA ASP A 170 -7.54 -8.81 -29.08
C ASP A 170 -6.70 -7.53 -29.09
N ASP A 171 -5.82 -7.35 -30.09
CA ASP A 171 -5.07 -6.12 -30.31
C ASP A 171 -5.94 -4.90 -30.71
N ASP A 172 -7.17 -5.13 -31.17
CA ASP A 172 -8.14 -4.07 -31.51
C ASP A 172 -8.88 -3.55 -30.27
N LEU A 173 -8.65 -4.16 -29.11
CA LEU A 173 -9.26 -3.74 -27.86
C LEU A 173 -8.36 -2.84 -27.04
N GLU A 174 -8.97 -1.94 -26.30
CA GLU A 174 -8.34 -1.16 -25.24
C GLU A 174 -9.13 -1.33 -23.93
N TRP A 175 -8.40 -1.28 -22.82
CA TRP A 175 -9.01 -1.32 -21.50
C TRP A 175 -9.43 0.08 -21.07
N ASP A 176 -10.71 0.24 -20.73
CA ASP A 176 -11.30 1.48 -20.24
C ASP A 176 -12.00 1.22 -18.91
N VAL A 177 -11.29 1.49 -17.80
CA VAL A 177 -11.74 1.41 -16.40
C VAL A 177 -12.34 0.05 -16.00
N ASP A 178 -13.51 -0.32 -16.52
CA ASP A 178 -14.29 -1.52 -16.14
C ASP A 178 -14.69 -2.40 -17.35
N ARG A 179 -14.17 -2.09 -18.55
CA ARG A 179 -14.59 -2.70 -19.80
C ARG A 179 -13.49 -2.77 -20.84
N PHE A 180 -13.67 -3.63 -21.81
CA PHE A 180 -12.90 -3.61 -23.05
C PHE A 180 -13.70 -2.95 -24.16
N VAL A 181 -13.10 -1.98 -24.83
CA VAL A 181 -13.70 -1.15 -25.87
C VAL A 181 -12.96 -1.40 -27.19
N VAL A 182 -13.69 -1.47 -28.32
CA VAL A 182 -13.08 -1.57 -29.64
C VAL A 182 -12.46 -0.22 -30.03
N LYS A 183 -11.18 -0.21 -30.37
CA LYS A 183 -10.46 0.99 -30.83
C LYS A 183 -11.16 1.61 -32.04
N GLY A 184 -11.50 2.89 -31.94
CA GLY A 184 -12.19 3.62 -32.99
C GLY A 184 -13.72 3.39 -33.04
N ALA A 185 -14.28 2.55 -32.15
CA ALA A 185 -15.73 2.28 -32.06
C ALA A 185 -16.17 2.17 -30.58
N PRO A 186 -16.15 3.28 -29.82
CA PRO A 186 -16.34 3.27 -28.35
C PRO A 186 -17.72 2.78 -27.90
N GLU A 187 -18.70 2.74 -28.80
CA GLU A 187 -20.03 2.14 -28.56
C GLU A 187 -19.99 0.61 -28.53
N LYS A 188 -18.94 -0.02 -29.07
CA LYS A 188 -18.71 -1.46 -29.04
C LYS A 188 -17.80 -1.82 -27.86
N PHE A 189 -18.39 -2.34 -26.81
CA PHE A 189 -17.64 -2.74 -25.61
C PHE A 189 -18.26 -3.96 -24.92
N LYS A 190 -17.49 -4.54 -24.02
CA LYS A 190 -17.93 -5.55 -23.06
C LYS A 190 -17.41 -5.19 -21.67
N THR A 191 -18.32 -5.11 -20.70
CA THR A 191 -18.00 -4.90 -19.29
C THR A 191 -17.39 -6.16 -18.67
N MET A 192 -16.61 -6.00 -17.61
CA MET A 192 -16.06 -7.15 -16.86
C MET A 192 -17.16 -8.11 -16.40
N LYS A 193 -18.33 -7.59 -16.03
CA LYS A 193 -19.49 -8.41 -15.64
C LYS A 193 -20.01 -9.28 -16.77
N GLU A 194 -20.15 -8.73 -17.98
CA GLU A 194 -20.61 -9.50 -19.17
C GLU A 194 -19.57 -10.56 -19.54
N ILE A 195 -18.27 -10.22 -19.45
CA ILE A 195 -17.16 -11.13 -19.71
C ILE A 195 -17.15 -12.26 -18.69
N ALA A 196 -17.29 -11.95 -17.41
CA ALA A 196 -17.38 -12.93 -16.35
C ALA A 196 -18.55 -13.89 -16.57
N PHE A 197 -19.75 -13.38 -16.89
CA PHE A 197 -20.90 -14.22 -17.21
C PHE A 197 -20.60 -15.15 -18.38
N ALA A 198 -20.06 -14.63 -19.49
CA ALA A 198 -19.73 -15.41 -20.68
C ALA A 198 -18.70 -16.50 -20.42
N SER A 199 -17.70 -16.24 -19.58
CA SER A 199 -16.63 -17.19 -19.24
C SER A 199 -17.12 -18.51 -18.63
N TYR A 200 -18.32 -18.50 -18.01
CA TYR A 200 -18.94 -19.68 -17.41
C TYR A 200 -20.04 -20.30 -18.27
N ASN A 201 -20.66 -19.53 -19.18
CA ASN A 201 -21.87 -19.93 -19.89
C ASN A 201 -21.66 -20.16 -21.39
N GLN A 202 -20.47 -19.86 -21.91
CA GLN A 202 -20.14 -20.03 -23.33
C GLN A 202 -18.84 -20.82 -23.50
N ALA A 203 -18.80 -21.68 -24.51
CA ALA A 203 -17.59 -22.35 -24.94
C ALA A 203 -16.79 -21.41 -25.85
N ILE A 204 -15.72 -20.81 -25.33
CA ILE A 204 -14.86 -19.87 -26.06
C ILE A 204 -13.61 -20.62 -26.54
N PRO A 205 -13.34 -20.70 -27.85
CA PRO A 205 -12.23 -21.45 -28.37
C PRO A 205 -10.88 -20.99 -27.79
N GLY A 206 -10.07 -21.92 -27.28
CA GLY A 206 -8.76 -21.63 -26.72
C GLY A 206 -8.75 -20.95 -25.35
N VAL A 207 -9.91 -20.77 -24.71
CA VAL A 207 -10.03 -20.22 -23.37
C VAL A 207 -10.68 -21.23 -22.43
N GLU A 208 -10.01 -21.52 -21.30
CA GLU A 208 -10.60 -22.35 -20.25
C GLU A 208 -11.83 -21.68 -19.64
N PRO A 209 -12.89 -22.43 -19.28
CA PRO A 209 -14.05 -21.89 -18.57
C PRO A 209 -13.66 -21.21 -17.26
N GLY A 210 -14.50 -20.24 -16.84
CA GLY A 210 -14.31 -19.49 -15.61
C GLY A 210 -13.33 -18.33 -15.76
N LEU A 211 -13.26 -17.48 -14.75
CA LEU A 211 -12.39 -16.31 -14.70
C LEU A 211 -11.63 -16.31 -13.36
N GLU A 212 -10.58 -17.09 -13.32
CA GLU A 212 -9.75 -17.35 -12.13
C GLU A 212 -8.28 -17.17 -12.46
N ALA A 213 -7.48 -16.74 -11.48
CA ALA A 213 -6.03 -16.65 -11.60
C ALA A 213 -5.36 -16.76 -10.24
N VAL A 214 -4.18 -17.38 -10.22
CA VAL A 214 -3.26 -17.36 -9.10
C VAL A 214 -1.97 -16.66 -9.54
N SER A 215 -1.42 -15.80 -8.68
CA SER A 215 -0.12 -15.18 -8.90
C SER A 215 0.74 -15.30 -7.66
N TYR A 216 2.00 -15.60 -7.88
CA TYR A 216 3.06 -15.62 -6.87
C TYR A 216 4.01 -14.47 -7.19
N TYR A 217 4.42 -13.72 -6.18
CA TYR A 217 5.34 -12.61 -6.36
C TYR A 217 6.48 -12.67 -5.36
N ASP A 218 7.69 -12.81 -5.89
CA ASP A 218 8.93 -12.66 -5.17
C ASP A 218 9.54 -11.30 -5.59
N PRO A 219 9.68 -10.32 -4.68
CA PRO A 219 10.16 -8.99 -5.07
C PRO A 219 11.60 -9.06 -5.57
N PRO A 220 11.97 -8.28 -6.59
CA PRO A 220 13.33 -8.25 -7.12
C PRO A 220 14.33 -7.60 -6.16
N ASN A 221 13.86 -6.75 -5.26
CA ASN A 221 14.62 -6.05 -4.22
C ASN A 221 13.69 -5.66 -3.07
N MET A 222 14.27 -5.27 -1.93
CA MET A 222 13.52 -4.60 -0.85
C MET A 222 13.10 -3.20 -1.28
N THR A 223 12.13 -2.62 -0.59
CA THR A 223 11.66 -1.24 -0.79
C THR A 223 11.95 -0.38 0.44
N TYR A 224 12.05 0.93 0.24
CA TYR A 224 12.57 1.85 1.27
C TYR A 224 11.70 3.09 1.42
N PRO A 225 10.59 3.04 2.19
CA PRO A 225 9.90 4.24 2.62
C PRO A 225 10.80 5.06 3.54
N ASN A 226 10.53 6.37 3.60
CA ASN A 226 11.29 7.27 4.45
C ASN A 226 10.39 8.33 5.08
N GLY A 227 10.84 8.90 6.19
CA GLY A 227 10.11 9.95 6.87
C GLY A 227 11.03 10.95 7.56
N ALA A 228 10.51 12.19 7.71
CA ALA A 228 11.14 13.28 8.43
C ALA A 228 10.18 13.80 9.51
N TYR A 229 10.56 13.61 10.77
CA TYR A 229 9.70 13.92 11.91
C TYR A 229 10.29 15.04 12.77
N ILE A 230 9.42 15.92 13.24
CA ILE A 230 9.79 17.03 14.11
C ILE A 230 8.88 17.02 15.34
N CYS A 231 9.47 16.87 16.51
CA CYS A 231 8.77 16.88 17.80
C CYS A 231 9.05 18.18 18.55
N VAL A 232 8.01 18.82 19.05
CA VAL A 232 8.11 19.97 19.94
C VAL A 232 7.62 19.56 21.31
N MET A 233 8.45 19.75 22.32
CA MET A 233 8.12 19.41 23.70
C MET A 233 8.47 20.52 24.67
N GLU A 234 7.85 20.52 25.84
CA GLU A 234 8.20 21.34 26.98
C GLU A 234 8.61 20.44 28.15
N ILE A 235 9.57 20.91 28.94
CA ILE A 235 9.93 20.30 30.21
C ILE A 235 9.82 21.35 31.32
N ASP A 236 9.17 20.99 32.40
CA ASP A 236 9.18 21.76 33.65
C ASP A 236 10.45 21.39 34.43
N VAL A 237 11.33 22.36 34.66
CA VAL A 237 12.66 22.08 35.27
C VAL A 237 12.61 21.83 36.77
N ASP A 238 11.50 22.22 37.44
CA ASP A 238 11.37 22.00 38.90
C ASP A 238 10.85 20.59 39.18
N THR A 239 9.98 20.07 38.30
CA THR A 239 9.34 18.74 38.48
C THR A 239 9.95 17.66 37.61
N GLY A 240 10.66 18.03 36.52
CA GLY A 240 11.15 17.09 35.50
C GLY A 240 10.03 16.58 34.56
N VAL A 241 8.78 17.01 34.75
CA VAL A 241 7.67 16.60 33.91
C VAL A 241 7.84 17.12 32.49
N SER A 242 7.82 16.22 31.52
CA SER A 242 7.88 16.55 30.09
C SER A 242 6.49 16.41 29.45
N GLU A 243 6.19 17.30 28.51
CA GLU A 243 4.93 17.33 27.75
C GLU A 243 5.23 17.47 26.27
N ILE A 244 4.74 16.54 25.44
CA ILE A 244 4.80 16.67 24.00
C ILE A 244 3.72 17.68 23.56
N LYS A 245 4.16 18.78 22.98
CA LYS A 245 3.25 19.84 22.52
C LYS A 245 2.77 19.59 21.13
N LYS A 246 3.62 19.08 20.24
CA LYS A 246 3.26 18.79 18.85
C LYS A 246 4.27 17.87 18.18
N VAL A 247 3.76 16.98 17.34
CA VAL A 247 4.57 16.20 16.41
C VAL A 247 4.14 16.53 14.99
N TYR A 248 5.11 16.69 14.12
CA TYR A 248 4.92 16.83 12.68
C TYR A 248 5.59 15.64 12.03
N ALA A 249 4.83 14.92 11.21
CA ALA A 249 5.29 13.77 10.46
C ALA A 249 5.16 14.04 8.95
N LEU A 250 6.22 13.76 8.23
CA LEU A 250 6.23 13.71 6.77
C LEU A 250 6.70 12.32 6.38
N ASP A 251 5.89 11.61 5.61
CA ASP A 251 6.18 10.26 5.14
C ASP A 251 6.14 10.18 3.63
N ASP A 252 7.09 9.46 3.07
CA ASP A 252 7.11 9.03 1.67
C ASP A 252 7.03 7.50 1.62
N CYS A 253 5.85 7.00 1.26
CA CYS A 253 5.57 5.58 1.08
C CYS A 253 5.25 5.23 -0.38
N GLY A 254 5.59 6.11 -1.33
CA GLY A 254 5.30 5.93 -2.76
C GLY A 254 3.84 6.16 -3.10
N THR A 255 3.26 5.30 -3.95
CA THR A 255 1.85 5.42 -4.38
C THR A 255 0.89 5.16 -3.22
N ARG A 256 0.06 6.15 -2.92
CA ARG A 256 -0.92 6.09 -1.83
C ARG A 256 -2.19 5.37 -2.28
N ILE A 257 -2.32 4.09 -1.94
CA ILE A 257 -3.50 3.28 -2.26
C ILE A 257 -4.74 3.84 -1.55
N ASN A 258 -4.60 4.12 -0.25
CA ASN A 258 -5.67 4.73 0.56
C ASN A 258 -5.09 5.75 1.55
N PRO A 259 -5.29 7.06 1.34
CA PRO A 259 -4.74 8.09 2.22
C PRO A 259 -5.18 7.97 3.68
N MET A 260 -6.44 7.63 3.94
CA MET A 260 -6.97 7.47 5.31
C MET A 260 -6.28 6.33 6.06
N ILE A 261 -6.00 5.22 5.38
CA ILE A 261 -5.29 4.06 5.97
C ILE A 261 -3.83 4.45 6.25
N ILE A 262 -3.19 5.20 5.36
CA ILE A 262 -1.82 5.71 5.57
C ILE A 262 -1.76 6.61 6.81
N GLU A 263 -2.70 7.57 6.94
CA GLU A 263 -2.81 8.41 8.14
C GLU A 263 -2.97 7.56 9.41
N GLY A 264 -3.82 6.52 9.36
CA GLY A 264 -4.00 5.59 10.46
C GLY A 264 -2.70 4.85 10.84
N GLN A 265 -1.91 4.43 9.86
CA GLN A 265 -0.60 3.78 10.09
C GLN A 265 0.41 4.76 10.70
N VAL A 266 0.49 5.99 10.21
CA VAL A 266 1.38 7.04 10.75
C VAL A 266 0.99 7.36 12.20
N HIS A 267 -0.32 7.54 12.48
CA HIS A 267 -0.80 7.79 13.84
C HIS A 267 -0.52 6.61 14.78
N GLY A 268 -0.70 5.38 14.30
CA GLY A 268 -0.40 4.18 15.08
C GLY A 268 1.07 4.10 15.47
N GLY A 269 1.99 4.23 14.52
CA GLY A 269 3.43 4.23 14.75
C GLY A 269 3.88 5.36 15.69
N LEU A 270 3.33 6.56 15.52
CA LEU A 270 3.62 7.69 16.42
C LEU A 270 3.11 7.41 17.84
N THR A 271 1.92 6.86 18.00
CA THR A 271 1.34 6.57 19.33
C THR A 271 2.19 5.56 20.07
N GLU A 272 2.63 4.50 19.40
CA GLU A 272 3.54 3.50 19.97
C GLU A 272 4.87 4.14 20.38
N ALA A 273 5.51 4.91 19.49
CA ALA A 273 6.78 5.59 19.77
C ALA A 273 6.72 6.60 20.91
N LEU A 274 5.56 7.20 21.17
CA LEU A 274 5.34 8.18 22.24
C LEU A 274 4.95 7.53 23.58
N ALA A 275 4.49 6.28 23.55
CA ALA A 275 4.06 5.54 24.74
C ALA A 275 5.20 4.76 25.43
N ILE A 276 6.31 4.57 24.73
CA ILE A 276 7.53 3.92 25.25
C ILE A 276 8.38 4.93 26.00
#